data_90e90bc2f410663bce54909683666cf1
#
_entry.id   90e90bc2f410663bce54909683666cf1
#
_cell.length_a   1.000
_cell.length_b   1.000
_cell.length_c   1.000
_cell.angle_alpha   90.00
_cell.angle_beta   90.00
_cell.angle_gamma   90.00
#
_symmetry.space_group_name_H-M   'P 1'
#
loop_
_entity.id
_entity.type
_entity.pdbx_description
1 polymer ?
#
loop_
_entity_poly.entity_id
_entity_poly.type
_entity_poly.pdbx_seq_one_letter_code
_entity_poly.pdbx_strand_id
1 'polypeptide(L)'
;AHGEEVLEHTPDLLPVLKEAGVVDSGGAGLMAVMDGALRSLRGEKIVLDLELKESGAVSALVGERKNRGEISTADIRFGYCTEFMVNGDHAFTDEEVDALRTYLTGIGDSIVCFSDEEMIKVHVHTNHPGDAFEKGLSMGYLSKMKVDNMRLEHHELLIEDASRIAAMDKLEEEEKPAEKKAFGFVAVCSGEGLENIFRDLGADQVVSGGQSMNPSTEDLVNAVEKINAEHIYILPNNKNIILAAEQVCSILEEQPITVLRSTTIPQGISALIAFQEEASPEENTENMTESLKAVSSGEITYAVRDTTIDGREIHSGDILFLGDNGLLSAEKDILSAVREALPKMGEGEILSLYYGEDVKAEDAEALVSEIQKDNPELEIELQNGGQAVYYYLLSLE
;
A
#
# COMPACT_ATOMS: atom_id res chain seq x y z
N ALA A 1 30.12 -1.41 -22.41
CA ALA A 1 31.48 -0.90 -22.62
C ALA A 1 31.92 0.06 -21.50
N HIS A 2 31.66 1.38 -21.56
CA HIS A 2 32.16 2.29 -20.52
C HIS A 2 31.52 2.09 -19.14
N GLY A 3 30.25 1.78 -19.08
CA GLY A 3 29.55 1.52 -17.81
C GLY A 3 30.09 0.25 -17.11
N GLU A 4 30.42 -0.79 -17.82
CA GLU A 4 31.04 -2.02 -17.29
C GLU A 4 32.45 -1.73 -16.74
N GLU A 5 33.21 -0.93 -17.45
CA GLU A 5 34.54 -0.52 -17.00
C GLU A 5 34.47 0.29 -15.69
N VAL A 6 33.49 1.19 -15.56
CA VAL A 6 33.25 1.94 -14.31
C VAL A 6 32.80 0.99 -13.20
N LEU A 7 31.92 0.02 -13.48
CA LEU A 7 31.42 -0.95 -12.51
C LEU A 7 32.58 -1.82 -11.96
N GLU A 8 33.47 -2.30 -12.83
CA GLU A 8 34.64 -3.08 -12.42
C GLU A 8 35.60 -2.30 -11.52
N HIS A 9 35.61 -0.97 -11.57
CA HIS A 9 36.46 -0.10 -10.77
C HIS A 9 35.78 0.39 -9.47
N THR A 10 34.53 0.05 -9.24
CA THR A 10 33.84 0.44 -7.99
C THR A 10 34.51 -0.07 -6.70
N PRO A 11 35.19 -1.25 -6.68
CA PRO A 11 35.98 -1.67 -5.51
C PRO A 11 37.16 -0.73 -5.20
N ASP A 12 37.69 -0.03 -6.19
CA ASP A 12 38.76 0.93 -5.95
C ASP A 12 38.28 2.28 -5.41
N LEU A 13 36.97 2.55 -5.55
CA LEU A 13 36.32 3.77 -5.05
C LEU A 13 35.80 3.62 -3.64
N LEU A 14 35.45 2.40 -3.21
CA LEU A 14 34.85 2.11 -1.89
C LEU A 14 35.64 0.97 -1.21
N PRO A 15 36.37 1.24 -0.11
CA PRO A 15 37.16 0.25 0.58
C PRO A 15 36.40 -1.01 0.97
N VAL A 16 35.14 -0.87 1.39
CA VAL A 16 34.26 -1.99 1.79
C VAL A 16 33.98 -2.97 0.64
N LEU A 17 33.86 -2.49 -0.60
CA LEU A 17 33.69 -3.34 -1.77
C LEU A 17 34.99 -4.08 -2.11
N LYS A 18 36.14 -3.42 -1.89
CA LYS A 18 37.45 -4.02 -2.10
C LYS A 18 37.73 -5.13 -1.10
N GLU A 19 37.40 -4.95 0.17
CA GLU A 19 37.54 -5.96 1.21
C GLU A 19 36.60 -7.15 0.97
N ALA A 20 35.37 -6.89 0.51
CA ALA A 20 34.38 -7.92 0.17
C ALA A 20 34.68 -8.63 -1.16
N GLY A 21 35.57 -8.09 -2.00
CA GLY A 21 35.88 -8.64 -3.33
C GLY A 21 34.72 -8.60 -4.31
N VAL A 22 33.81 -7.63 -4.14
CA VAL A 22 32.59 -7.48 -4.97
C VAL A 22 32.53 -6.10 -5.61
N VAL A 23 31.80 -5.98 -6.72
CA VAL A 23 31.44 -4.69 -7.35
C VAL A 23 30.22 -4.10 -6.70
N ASP A 24 29.95 -2.81 -6.95
CA ASP A 24 28.73 -2.15 -6.47
C ASP A 24 27.47 -2.82 -7.04
N SER A 25 26.62 -3.35 -6.14
CA SER A 25 25.39 -4.07 -6.50
C SER A 25 24.35 -3.20 -7.18
N GLY A 26 24.25 -1.91 -6.80
CA GLY A 26 23.39 -0.93 -7.44
C GLY A 26 23.82 -0.65 -8.88
N GLY A 27 25.13 -0.44 -9.09
CA GLY A 27 25.73 -0.30 -10.40
C GLY A 27 25.56 -1.54 -11.28
N ALA A 28 25.70 -2.73 -10.72
CA ALA A 28 25.48 -4.00 -11.41
C ALA A 28 24.01 -4.14 -11.86
N GLY A 29 23.07 -3.81 -10.99
CA GLY A 29 21.64 -3.76 -11.31
C GLY A 29 21.30 -2.79 -12.42
N LEU A 30 21.83 -1.57 -12.37
CA LEU A 30 21.65 -0.56 -13.43
C LEU A 30 22.21 -1.06 -14.78
N MET A 31 23.37 -1.69 -14.79
CA MET A 31 23.95 -2.27 -16.01
C MET A 31 23.07 -3.37 -16.59
N ALA A 32 22.49 -4.23 -15.76
CA ALA A 32 21.56 -5.27 -16.21
C ALA A 32 20.29 -4.67 -16.86
N VAL A 33 19.72 -3.61 -16.28
CA VAL A 33 18.57 -2.88 -16.85
C VAL A 33 18.93 -2.25 -18.20
N MET A 34 20.09 -1.62 -18.29
CA MET A 34 20.56 -0.99 -19.54
C MET A 34 20.84 -2.03 -20.64
N ASP A 35 21.39 -3.18 -20.29
CA ASP A 35 21.62 -4.29 -21.25
C ASP A 35 20.27 -4.84 -21.76
N GLY A 36 19.32 -5.07 -20.86
CA GLY A 36 17.96 -5.48 -21.24
C GLY A 36 17.28 -4.48 -22.15
N ALA A 37 17.35 -3.17 -21.86
CA ALA A 37 16.83 -2.12 -22.71
C ALA A 37 17.50 -2.10 -24.11
N LEU A 38 18.83 -2.26 -24.16
CA LEU A 38 19.58 -2.29 -25.41
C LEU A 38 19.20 -3.51 -26.27
N ARG A 39 19.05 -4.68 -25.66
CA ARG A 39 18.61 -5.91 -26.34
C ARG A 39 17.19 -5.76 -26.88
N SER A 40 16.29 -5.17 -26.09
CA SER A 40 14.92 -4.86 -26.55
C SER A 40 14.92 -3.90 -27.75
N LEU A 41 15.73 -2.83 -27.71
CA LEU A 41 15.87 -1.89 -28.84
C LEU A 41 16.45 -2.55 -30.10
N ARG A 42 17.24 -3.62 -29.95
CA ARG A 42 17.76 -4.43 -31.07
C ARG A 42 16.75 -5.44 -31.59
N GLY A 43 15.56 -5.53 -31.01
CA GLY A 43 14.52 -6.49 -31.38
C GLY A 43 14.83 -7.92 -30.97
N GLU A 44 15.73 -8.13 -30.01
CA GLU A 44 16.02 -9.43 -29.46
C GLU A 44 14.84 -9.86 -28.57
N LYS A 45 14.27 -11.04 -28.76
CA LYS A 45 13.30 -11.61 -27.83
C LYS A 45 14.03 -11.96 -26.52
N ILE A 46 13.73 -11.24 -25.46
CA ILE A 46 14.20 -11.56 -24.12
C ILE A 46 13.37 -12.74 -23.65
N VAL A 47 13.92 -13.95 -23.76
CA VAL A 47 13.35 -15.14 -23.10
C VAL A 47 13.79 -15.07 -21.65
N LEU A 48 12.86 -14.94 -20.73
CA LEU A 48 13.11 -15.14 -19.31
C LEU A 48 13.38 -16.64 -19.08
N ASP A 49 14.65 -17.01 -19.19
CA ASP A 49 15.09 -18.37 -18.85
C ASP A 49 15.25 -18.41 -17.33
N LEU A 50 14.19 -18.82 -16.64
CA LEU A 50 14.15 -18.97 -15.17
C LEU A 50 14.97 -20.20 -14.67
N GLU A 51 15.87 -20.74 -15.46
CA GLU A 51 16.91 -21.64 -14.96
C GLU A 51 18.02 -20.79 -14.30
N LEU A 52 17.79 -20.42 -13.04
CA LEU A 52 18.80 -19.87 -12.14
C LEU A 52 19.93 -20.92 -11.95
N LYS A 53 20.98 -20.81 -12.75
CA LYS A 53 22.23 -21.47 -12.45
C LYS A 53 22.76 -20.89 -11.14
N GLU A 54 22.87 -21.77 -10.14
CA GLU A 54 23.47 -21.50 -8.83
C GLU A 54 24.87 -20.91 -8.98
N SER A 55 24.98 -19.60 -8.89
CA SER A 55 26.23 -18.95 -8.48
C SER A 55 26.05 -18.51 -7.04
N GLY A 56 26.91 -19.03 -6.16
CA GLY A 56 26.76 -19.04 -4.70
C GLY A 56 26.65 -17.68 -3.97
N ALA A 57 26.45 -16.56 -4.67
CA ALA A 57 26.27 -15.24 -4.06
C ALA A 57 24.80 -14.78 -4.02
N VAL A 58 23.88 -15.39 -4.80
CA VAL A 58 22.45 -15.07 -4.81
C VAL A 58 21.65 -16.00 -3.90
N SER A 59 22.24 -17.13 -3.51
CA SER A 59 21.61 -18.13 -2.63
C SER A 59 21.30 -17.61 -1.22
N ALA A 60 22.00 -16.56 -0.77
CA ALA A 60 21.75 -15.98 0.56
C ALA A 60 20.57 -14.98 0.60
N LEU A 61 20.16 -14.42 -0.54
CA LEU A 61 19.05 -13.44 -0.61
C LEU A 61 17.74 -14.01 -1.16
N VAL A 62 17.79 -15.13 -1.88
CA VAL A 62 16.63 -15.81 -2.49
C VAL A 62 16.28 -17.13 -1.78
N GLY A 63 17.18 -17.64 -0.91
CA GLY A 63 17.00 -18.89 -0.17
C GLY A 63 15.82 -18.91 0.79
N GLU A 64 15.27 -17.77 1.19
CA GLU A 64 14.17 -17.72 2.15
C GLU A 64 12.76 -17.80 1.55
N ARG A 65 12.60 -17.65 0.23
CA ARG A 65 11.25 -17.68 -0.37
C ARG A 65 10.78 -19.05 -0.87
N LYS A 66 11.65 -20.05 -1.02
CA LYS A 66 11.27 -21.35 -1.60
C LYS A 66 10.91 -22.47 -0.61
N ASN A 67 11.05 -22.25 0.71
CA ASN A 67 10.72 -23.28 1.71
C ASN A 67 9.78 -22.83 2.84
N ARG A 68 8.98 -21.78 2.64
CA ARG A 68 8.01 -21.35 3.66
C ARG A 68 6.77 -22.23 3.79
N GLY A 69 6.52 -23.10 2.83
CA GLY A 69 5.36 -24.02 2.83
C GLY A 69 5.52 -25.32 3.60
N GLU A 70 6.74 -25.67 4.05
CA GLU A 70 7.01 -26.96 4.74
C GLU A 70 7.54 -26.82 6.18
N ILE A 71 7.72 -25.61 6.71
CA ILE A 71 8.20 -25.43 8.08
C ILE A 71 6.99 -25.51 9.01
N SER A 72 6.90 -26.61 9.76
CA SER A 72 5.92 -26.72 10.87
C SER A 72 6.21 -25.64 11.93
N THR A 73 5.16 -25.10 12.57
CA THR A 73 5.32 -24.21 13.74
C THR A 73 6.18 -24.82 14.85
N ALA A 74 6.33 -26.15 14.86
CA ALA A 74 7.21 -26.88 15.75
C ALA A 74 8.72 -26.71 15.41
N ASP A 75 9.05 -26.31 14.18
CA ASP A 75 10.43 -26.14 13.73
C ASP A 75 10.98 -24.72 13.99
N ILE A 76 10.12 -23.76 14.39
CA ILE A 76 10.53 -22.42 14.78
C ILE A 76 11.16 -22.46 16.17
N ARG A 77 12.49 -22.63 16.20
CA ARG A 77 13.28 -22.71 17.44
C ARG A 77 13.26 -21.41 18.24
N PHE A 78 13.42 -20.27 17.56
CA PHE A 78 13.37 -18.92 18.11
C PHE A 78 12.16 -18.17 17.56
N GLY A 79 11.25 -17.78 18.45
CA GLY A 79 9.90 -17.36 18.06
C GLY A 79 9.73 -15.88 17.76
N TYR A 80 10.74 -15.04 18.06
CA TYR A 80 10.61 -13.59 17.88
C TYR A 80 11.70 -13.06 16.96
N CYS A 81 11.30 -12.40 15.87
CA CYS A 81 12.15 -11.55 15.06
C CYS A 81 12.31 -10.22 15.80
N THR A 82 13.54 -9.87 16.19
CA THR A 82 13.83 -8.70 17.02
C THR A 82 14.81 -7.80 16.29
N GLU A 83 14.41 -6.58 16.03
CA GLU A 83 15.21 -5.56 15.34
C GLU A 83 15.33 -4.30 16.20
N PHE A 84 16.51 -3.70 16.19
CA PHE A 84 16.77 -2.41 16.84
C PHE A 84 18.06 -1.77 16.37
N MET A 85 18.21 -0.49 16.67
CA MET A 85 19.46 0.25 16.50
C MET A 85 19.97 0.67 17.86
N VAL A 86 21.28 0.44 18.12
CA VAL A 86 22.02 0.98 19.26
C VAL A 86 22.72 2.23 18.80
N ASN A 87 22.45 3.36 19.43
CA ASN A 87 23.09 4.63 19.14
C ASN A 87 24.04 4.96 20.31
N GLY A 88 25.32 5.09 20.00
CA GLY A 88 26.38 5.43 20.95
C GLY A 88 26.66 6.94 21.02
N ASP A 89 27.55 7.30 21.89
CA ASP A 89 28.16 8.63 21.99
C ASP A 89 29.60 8.66 21.40
N HIS A 90 30.01 7.55 20.79
CA HIS A 90 31.30 7.34 20.12
C HIS A 90 31.14 6.33 18.99
N ALA A 91 32.11 6.32 18.07
CA ALA A 91 32.16 5.32 17.01
C ALA A 91 32.46 3.94 17.62
N PHE A 92 31.60 2.95 17.33
CA PHE A 92 31.74 1.60 17.85
C PHE A 92 32.94 0.90 17.21
N THR A 93 33.75 0.25 18.05
CA THR A 93 34.86 -0.59 17.58
C THR A 93 34.40 -1.96 17.12
N ASP A 94 35.17 -2.61 16.26
CA ASP A 94 34.87 -3.98 15.81
C ASP A 94 34.79 -4.96 16.98
N GLU A 95 35.57 -4.76 18.03
CA GLU A 95 35.57 -5.59 19.25
C GLU A 95 34.23 -5.47 20.00
N GLU A 96 33.63 -4.28 20.07
CA GLU A 96 32.33 -4.04 20.71
C GLU A 96 31.19 -4.67 19.89
N VAL A 97 31.23 -4.53 18.56
CA VAL A 97 30.27 -5.16 17.66
C VAL A 97 30.35 -6.67 17.74
N ASP A 98 31.55 -7.25 17.74
CA ASP A 98 31.78 -8.70 17.86
C ASP A 98 31.37 -9.24 19.24
N ALA A 99 31.57 -8.47 20.30
CA ALA A 99 31.08 -8.82 21.64
C ALA A 99 29.54 -8.86 21.69
N LEU A 100 28.87 -7.90 21.06
CA LEU A 100 27.41 -7.90 20.93
C LEU A 100 26.94 -9.09 20.09
N ARG A 101 27.53 -9.33 18.93
CA ARG A 101 27.22 -10.47 18.06
C ARG A 101 27.40 -11.81 18.78
N THR A 102 28.48 -11.95 19.53
CA THR A 102 28.75 -13.16 20.33
C THR A 102 27.69 -13.39 21.39
N TYR A 103 27.26 -12.32 22.09
CA TYR A 103 26.18 -12.41 23.07
C TYR A 103 24.87 -12.84 22.41
N LEU A 104 24.49 -12.21 21.30
CA LEU A 104 23.27 -12.52 20.57
C LEU A 104 23.26 -13.97 20.05
N THR A 105 24.43 -14.50 19.62
CA THR A 105 24.59 -15.90 19.21
C THR A 105 24.28 -16.87 20.35
N GLY A 106 24.49 -16.47 21.60
CA GLY A 106 24.14 -17.27 22.78
C GLY A 106 22.65 -17.35 23.08
N ILE A 107 21.85 -16.40 22.59
CA ILE A 107 20.40 -16.30 22.90
C ILE A 107 19.50 -16.42 21.66
N GLY A 108 20.06 -16.54 20.44
CA GLY A 108 19.30 -16.56 19.20
C GLY A 108 20.06 -17.10 18.00
N ASP A 109 19.43 -17.00 16.84
CA ASP A 109 20.02 -17.28 15.53
C ASP A 109 19.67 -16.18 14.52
N SER A 110 20.03 -16.36 13.22
CA SER A 110 19.76 -15.40 12.14
C SER A 110 20.23 -13.99 12.46
N ILE A 111 21.45 -13.88 13.07
CA ILE A 111 21.96 -12.63 13.59
C ILE A 111 22.56 -11.78 12.48
N VAL A 112 22.04 -10.56 12.32
CA VAL A 112 22.67 -9.47 11.57
C VAL A 112 23.07 -8.40 12.57
N CYS A 113 24.36 -8.10 12.65
CA CYS A 113 24.91 -7.10 13.57
C CYS A 113 26.06 -6.38 12.85
N PHE A 114 25.86 -5.11 12.50
CA PHE A 114 26.90 -4.30 11.86
C PHE A 114 26.81 -2.85 12.37
N SER A 115 27.97 -2.18 12.40
CA SER A 115 28.09 -0.79 12.79
C SER A 115 28.23 0.13 11.58
N ASP A 116 27.70 1.34 11.74
CA ASP A 116 27.91 2.47 10.86
C ASP A 116 28.16 3.69 11.74
N GLU A 117 29.43 4.13 11.82
CA GLU A 117 29.88 5.18 12.72
C GLU A 117 29.43 4.98 14.19
N GLU A 118 28.55 5.84 14.71
CA GLU A 118 28.07 5.83 16.10
C GLU A 118 26.82 4.96 16.31
N MET A 119 26.49 4.08 15.34
CA MET A 119 25.26 3.28 15.36
C MET A 119 25.55 1.82 15.05
N ILE A 120 24.90 0.90 15.79
CA ILE A 120 24.87 -0.54 15.44
C ILE A 120 23.44 -0.92 15.07
N LYS A 121 23.24 -1.51 13.89
CA LYS A 121 22.00 -2.15 13.50
C LYS A 121 22.03 -3.61 13.91
N VAL A 122 20.96 -4.05 14.59
CA VAL A 122 20.81 -5.42 15.10
C VAL A 122 19.52 -6.03 14.54
N HIS A 123 19.62 -7.27 14.08
CA HIS A 123 18.51 -8.18 13.81
C HIS A 123 18.87 -9.53 14.41
N VAL A 124 17.97 -10.16 15.15
CA VAL A 124 18.17 -11.49 15.76
C VAL A 124 16.82 -12.20 15.91
N HIS A 125 16.80 -13.50 15.62
CA HIS A 125 15.71 -14.38 16.00
C HIS A 125 15.98 -14.97 17.39
N THR A 126 15.14 -14.67 18.37
CA THR A 126 15.36 -15.06 19.77
C THR A 126 14.03 -15.40 20.47
N ASN A 127 14.10 -16.16 21.57
CA ASN A 127 12.97 -16.30 22.50
C ASN A 127 13.03 -15.26 23.65
N HIS A 128 14.07 -14.45 23.69
CA HIS A 128 14.38 -13.50 24.75
C HIS A 128 14.63 -12.08 24.18
N PRO A 129 13.64 -11.44 23.53
CA PRO A 129 13.84 -10.10 22.94
C PRO A 129 14.22 -9.07 23.98
N GLY A 130 13.74 -9.20 25.22
CA GLY A 130 14.11 -8.32 26.32
C GLY A 130 15.62 -8.35 26.65
N ASP A 131 16.22 -9.54 26.64
CA ASP A 131 17.67 -9.70 26.91
C ASP A 131 18.52 -9.09 25.78
N ALA A 132 18.03 -9.18 24.53
CA ALA A 132 18.68 -8.52 23.39
C ALA A 132 18.64 -7.00 23.52
N PHE A 133 17.51 -6.42 23.90
CA PHE A 133 17.39 -4.99 24.15
C PHE A 133 18.22 -4.53 25.35
N GLU A 134 18.21 -5.28 26.46
CA GLU A 134 18.99 -4.95 27.66
C GLU A 134 20.48 -4.92 27.34
N LYS A 135 20.96 -5.88 26.52
CA LYS A 135 22.34 -5.90 26.04
C LYS A 135 22.64 -4.67 25.17
N GLY A 136 21.76 -4.31 24.27
CA GLY A 136 21.90 -3.09 23.47
C GLY A 136 21.93 -1.82 24.31
N LEU A 137 21.03 -1.72 25.31
CA LEU A 137 21.00 -0.58 26.27
C LEU A 137 22.28 -0.44 27.08
N SER A 138 23.02 -1.53 27.32
CA SER A 138 24.31 -1.45 28.01
C SER A 138 25.41 -0.78 27.17
N MET A 139 25.16 -0.56 25.88
CA MET A 139 26.13 0.00 24.93
C MET A 139 25.74 1.40 24.43
N GLY A 140 24.44 1.76 24.53
CA GLY A 140 23.93 3.04 24.09
C GLY A 140 22.41 3.12 24.24
N TYR A 141 21.78 4.14 23.67
CA TYR A 141 20.32 4.23 23.66
C TYR A 141 19.75 3.54 22.41
N LEU A 142 18.54 2.94 22.55
CA LEU A 142 17.91 2.22 21.46
C LEU A 142 16.96 3.09 20.64
N SER A 143 16.91 2.82 19.34
CA SER A 143 15.92 3.38 18.41
C SER A 143 15.44 2.34 17.43
N LYS A 144 14.33 2.62 16.73
CA LYS A 144 13.71 1.74 15.72
C LYS A 144 13.52 0.30 16.20
N MET A 145 13.05 0.15 17.44
CA MET A 145 12.78 -1.16 18.04
C MET A 145 11.54 -1.79 17.41
N LYS A 146 11.67 -3.05 16.97
CA LYS A 146 10.59 -3.87 16.42
C LYS A 146 10.73 -5.29 16.95
N VAL A 147 9.59 -5.90 17.32
CA VAL A 147 9.53 -7.32 17.72
C VAL A 147 8.29 -7.94 17.09
N ASP A 148 8.48 -8.90 16.21
CA ASP A 148 7.41 -9.66 15.58
C ASP A 148 7.40 -11.09 16.11
N ASN A 149 6.23 -11.64 16.40
CA ASN A 149 6.07 -13.03 16.80
C ASN A 149 5.90 -13.93 15.56
N MET A 150 6.98 -14.53 15.10
CA MET A 150 7.01 -15.38 13.90
C MET A 150 6.09 -16.62 14.00
N ARG A 151 5.74 -17.07 15.21
CA ARG A 151 4.80 -18.18 15.39
C ARG A 151 3.36 -17.76 15.15
N LEU A 152 2.98 -16.52 15.50
CA LEU A 152 1.67 -15.94 15.18
C LEU A 152 1.56 -15.66 13.70
N GLU A 153 2.56 -15.02 13.12
CA GLU A 153 2.64 -14.72 11.69
C GLU A 153 2.54 -16.01 10.83
N HIS A 154 3.23 -17.07 11.26
CA HIS A 154 3.11 -18.38 10.60
C HIS A 154 1.75 -19.06 10.85
N HIS A 155 1.15 -18.85 12.01
CA HIS A 155 -0.19 -19.38 12.32
C HIS A 155 -1.28 -18.66 11.54
N GLU A 156 -1.17 -17.35 11.36
CA GLU A 156 -2.05 -16.55 10.50
C GLU A 156 -1.95 -17.00 9.04
N LEU A 157 -0.73 -17.21 8.51
CA LEU A 157 -0.50 -17.76 7.18
C LEU A 157 -1.11 -19.18 7.03
N LEU A 158 -1.00 -20.06 8.04
CA LEU A 158 -1.61 -21.38 8.01
C LEU A 158 -3.14 -21.33 8.07
N ILE A 159 -3.72 -20.35 8.78
CA ILE A 159 -5.17 -20.13 8.81
C ILE A 159 -5.65 -19.57 7.47
N GLU A 160 -4.90 -18.65 6.89
CA GLU A 160 -5.18 -18.14 5.53
C GLU A 160 -5.05 -19.25 4.49
N ASP A 161 -3.99 -20.07 4.54
CA ASP A 161 -3.81 -21.21 3.65
C ASP A 161 -4.87 -22.31 3.88
N ALA A 162 -5.23 -22.61 5.13
CA ALA A 162 -6.31 -23.54 5.44
C ALA A 162 -7.68 -23.01 5.01
N SER A 163 -7.90 -21.71 5.15
CA SER A 163 -9.11 -21.03 4.66
C SER A 163 -9.15 -21.00 3.14
N ARG A 164 -7.99 -20.83 2.50
CA ARG A 164 -7.82 -20.89 1.04
C ARG A 164 -8.02 -22.30 0.48
N ILE A 165 -7.47 -23.33 1.16
CA ILE A 165 -7.69 -24.75 0.78
C ILE A 165 -9.15 -25.12 1.00
N ALA A 166 -9.78 -24.73 2.11
CA ALA A 166 -11.21 -24.97 2.35
C ALA A 166 -12.12 -24.18 1.39
N ALA A 167 -11.66 -23.04 0.89
CA ALA A 167 -12.33 -22.29 -0.18
C ALA A 167 -12.10 -22.95 -1.55
N MET A 168 -10.92 -23.53 -1.80
CA MET A 168 -10.63 -24.29 -3.02
C MET A 168 -11.41 -25.62 -3.05
N ASP A 169 -11.50 -26.34 -1.92
CA ASP A 169 -12.33 -27.56 -1.82
C ASP A 169 -13.82 -27.27 -2.02
N LYS A 170 -14.32 -26.09 -1.55
CA LYS A 170 -15.67 -25.62 -1.86
C LYS A 170 -15.86 -25.20 -3.33
N LEU A 171 -14.80 -24.68 -3.97
CA LEU A 171 -14.82 -24.32 -5.39
C LEU A 171 -14.80 -25.55 -6.28
N GLU A 172 -14.13 -26.65 -5.88
CA GLU A 172 -14.17 -27.93 -6.62
C GLU A 172 -15.53 -28.66 -6.50
N GLU A 173 -16.30 -28.40 -5.43
CA GLU A 173 -17.69 -28.92 -5.32
C GLU A 173 -18.73 -28.06 -6.05
N GLU A 174 -18.41 -26.83 -6.44
CA GLU A 174 -19.29 -25.89 -7.15
C GLU A 174 -18.92 -25.64 -8.61
N GLU A 175 -17.99 -26.37 -9.23
CA GLU A 175 -17.73 -26.29 -10.69
C GLU A 175 -18.87 -26.88 -11.55
N LYS A 176 -20.02 -26.21 -11.47
CA LYS A 176 -20.75 -25.87 -12.72
C LYS A 176 -20.05 -24.62 -13.27
N PRO A 177 -19.75 -24.58 -14.60
CA PRO A 177 -19.20 -23.37 -15.18
C PRO A 177 -20.14 -22.21 -14.82
N ALA A 178 -19.71 -21.32 -13.95
CA ALA A 178 -20.47 -20.11 -13.63
C ALA A 178 -20.67 -19.37 -14.94
N GLU A 179 -21.93 -19.06 -15.28
CA GLU A 179 -22.24 -18.26 -16.47
C GLU A 179 -21.37 -16.99 -16.39
N LYS A 180 -20.66 -16.72 -17.51
CA LYS A 180 -19.80 -15.54 -17.61
C LYS A 180 -20.67 -14.30 -17.45
N LYS A 181 -20.39 -13.45 -16.45
CA LYS A 181 -21.10 -12.19 -16.24
C LYS A 181 -20.86 -11.27 -17.45
N ALA A 182 -21.82 -10.43 -17.79
CA ALA A 182 -21.62 -9.40 -18.82
C ALA A 182 -20.56 -8.38 -18.37
N PHE A 183 -20.62 -7.98 -17.11
CA PHE A 183 -19.75 -6.97 -16.52
C PHE A 183 -19.16 -7.42 -15.18
N GLY A 184 -17.95 -6.95 -14.90
CA GLY A 184 -17.29 -7.10 -13.61
C GLY A 184 -16.61 -5.80 -13.16
N PHE A 185 -16.40 -5.64 -11.86
CA PHE A 185 -15.88 -4.42 -11.29
C PHE A 185 -14.77 -4.67 -10.28
N VAL A 186 -13.67 -3.95 -10.44
CA VAL A 186 -12.59 -3.84 -9.46
C VAL A 186 -12.58 -2.42 -8.92
N ALA A 187 -12.75 -2.24 -7.62
CA ALA A 187 -12.63 -0.94 -6.96
C ALA A 187 -11.43 -0.91 -6.02
N VAL A 188 -10.76 0.23 -5.94
CA VAL A 188 -9.70 0.45 -4.95
C VAL A 188 -10.23 1.36 -3.86
N CYS A 189 -10.16 0.92 -2.60
CA CYS A 189 -10.49 1.76 -1.44
C CYS A 189 -9.78 1.23 -0.18
N SER A 190 -9.90 1.97 0.92
CA SER A 190 -9.42 1.58 2.24
C SER A 190 -10.46 1.99 3.26
N GLY A 191 -10.79 1.08 4.16
CA GLY A 191 -11.82 1.22 5.19
C GLY A 191 -12.94 0.20 5.01
N GLU A 192 -13.23 -0.56 6.06
CA GLU A 192 -14.20 -1.67 6.01
C GLU A 192 -15.61 -1.20 5.56
N GLY A 193 -16.03 -0.01 5.99
CA GLY A 193 -17.32 0.54 5.58
C GLY A 193 -17.35 0.88 4.08
N LEU A 194 -16.29 1.51 3.56
CA LEU A 194 -16.18 1.81 2.13
C LEU A 194 -16.09 0.52 1.29
N GLU A 195 -15.36 -0.49 1.74
CA GLU A 195 -15.31 -1.79 1.06
C GLU A 195 -16.70 -2.42 0.96
N ASN A 196 -17.49 -2.37 2.03
CA ASN A 196 -18.85 -2.88 2.03
C ASN A 196 -19.76 -2.09 1.06
N ILE A 197 -19.65 -0.76 1.04
CA ILE A 197 -20.38 0.09 0.09
C ILE A 197 -20.06 -0.31 -1.35
N PHE A 198 -18.79 -0.49 -1.72
CA PHE A 198 -18.42 -0.91 -3.06
C PHE A 198 -18.95 -2.30 -3.41
N ARG A 199 -18.92 -3.26 -2.46
CA ARG A 199 -19.50 -4.61 -2.66
C ARG A 199 -21.01 -4.56 -2.82
N ASP A 200 -21.70 -3.77 -2.01
CA ASP A 200 -23.17 -3.61 -2.08
C ASP A 200 -23.59 -2.95 -3.41
N LEU A 201 -22.75 -2.09 -3.98
CA LEU A 201 -22.94 -1.49 -5.31
C LEU A 201 -22.53 -2.42 -6.46
N GLY A 202 -22.07 -3.64 -6.17
CA GLY A 202 -21.77 -4.66 -7.17
C GLY A 202 -20.31 -4.83 -7.56
N ALA A 203 -19.36 -4.23 -6.81
CA ALA A 203 -17.94 -4.50 -7.03
C ALA A 203 -17.60 -5.97 -6.71
N ASP A 204 -17.09 -6.70 -7.70
CA ASP A 204 -16.69 -8.11 -7.57
C ASP A 204 -15.43 -8.29 -6.75
N GLN A 205 -14.49 -7.35 -6.91
CA GLN A 205 -13.25 -7.31 -6.16
C GLN A 205 -13.00 -5.90 -5.63
N VAL A 206 -12.61 -5.84 -4.36
CA VAL A 206 -12.13 -4.61 -3.74
C VAL A 206 -10.68 -4.81 -3.34
N VAL A 207 -9.81 -3.96 -3.88
CA VAL A 207 -8.38 -3.96 -3.60
C VAL A 207 -8.10 -2.91 -2.55
N SER A 208 -7.53 -3.35 -1.42
CA SER A 208 -7.17 -2.40 -0.36
C SER A 208 -6.05 -1.46 -0.81
N GLY A 209 -6.31 -0.17 -0.73
CA GLY A 209 -5.36 0.86 -1.12
C GLY A 209 -5.91 2.27 -0.94
N GLY A 210 -5.01 3.24 -0.88
CA GLY A 210 -5.39 4.64 -0.66
C GLY A 210 -4.15 5.54 -0.57
N GLN A 211 -4.26 6.68 0.11
CA GLN A 211 -3.21 7.71 0.17
C GLN A 211 -1.89 7.23 0.79
N SER A 212 -1.95 6.30 1.74
CA SER A 212 -0.76 5.82 2.45
C SER A 212 -0.18 4.52 1.87
N MET A 213 -0.94 3.78 1.07
CA MET A 213 -0.53 2.49 0.52
C MET A 213 -1.20 2.28 -0.85
N ASN A 214 -0.45 2.52 -1.93
CA ASN A 214 -0.93 2.25 -3.28
C ASN A 214 -0.78 0.75 -3.59
N PRO A 215 -1.83 0.08 -4.08
CA PRO A 215 -1.70 -1.28 -4.57
C PRO A 215 -0.74 -1.34 -5.76
N SER A 216 -0.04 -2.45 -5.90
CA SER A 216 0.81 -2.71 -7.06
C SER A 216 -0.04 -3.06 -8.30
N THR A 217 0.57 -2.96 -9.48
CA THR A 217 -0.08 -3.46 -10.71
C THR A 217 -0.40 -4.95 -10.59
N GLU A 218 0.42 -5.73 -9.90
CA GLU A 218 0.20 -7.17 -9.66
C GLU A 218 -1.05 -7.42 -8.80
N ASP A 219 -1.31 -6.61 -7.77
CA ASP A 219 -2.52 -6.71 -6.94
C ASP A 219 -3.79 -6.48 -7.78
N LEU A 220 -3.75 -5.52 -8.69
CA LEU A 220 -4.86 -5.22 -9.61
C LEU A 220 -5.04 -6.33 -10.66
N VAL A 221 -3.95 -6.88 -11.22
CA VAL A 221 -4.00 -8.04 -12.13
C VAL A 221 -4.65 -9.23 -11.43
N ASN A 222 -4.19 -9.58 -10.23
CA ASN A 222 -4.75 -10.66 -9.43
C ASN A 222 -6.24 -10.48 -9.10
N ALA A 223 -6.69 -9.23 -8.93
CA ALA A 223 -8.09 -8.93 -8.71
C ALA A 223 -8.92 -9.14 -9.97
N VAL A 224 -8.44 -8.68 -11.12
CA VAL A 224 -9.10 -8.86 -12.43
C VAL A 224 -9.21 -10.33 -12.80
N GLU A 225 -8.15 -11.13 -12.63
CA GLU A 225 -8.12 -12.57 -12.97
C GLU A 225 -9.12 -13.40 -12.17
N LYS A 226 -9.57 -12.93 -11.02
CA LYS A 226 -10.60 -13.59 -10.20
C LYS A 226 -12.03 -13.35 -10.73
N ILE A 227 -12.21 -12.46 -11.70
CA ILE A 227 -13.52 -12.06 -12.20
C ILE A 227 -13.80 -12.76 -13.53
N ASN A 228 -14.86 -13.58 -13.58
CA ASN A 228 -15.33 -14.19 -14.82
C ASN A 228 -16.39 -13.29 -15.47
N ALA A 229 -15.96 -12.27 -16.22
CA ALA A 229 -16.84 -11.33 -16.91
C ALA A 229 -16.39 -11.09 -18.34
N GLU A 230 -17.33 -10.64 -19.21
CA GLU A 230 -17.04 -10.30 -20.61
C GLU A 230 -16.28 -8.97 -20.70
N HIS A 231 -16.63 -8.01 -19.85
CA HIS A 231 -16.01 -6.71 -19.76
C HIS A 231 -15.77 -6.35 -18.28
N ILE A 232 -14.60 -5.80 -17.94
CA ILE A 232 -14.24 -5.45 -16.57
C ILE A 232 -13.94 -3.96 -16.48
N TYR A 233 -14.53 -3.31 -15.49
CA TYR A 233 -14.23 -1.93 -15.13
C TYR A 233 -13.30 -1.87 -13.92
N ILE A 234 -12.27 -1.03 -13.98
CA ILE A 234 -11.40 -0.72 -12.84
C ILE A 234 -11.65 0.72 -12.39
N LEU A 235 -11.96 0.89 -11.10
CA LEU A 235 -12.13 2.18 -10.44
C LEU A 235 -10.94 2.42 -9.50
N PRO A 236 -9.92 3.18 -9.92
CA PRO A 236 -8.71 3.42 -9.13
C PRO A 236 -8.96 4.27 -7.87
N ASN A 237 -9.93 5.18 -7.92
CA ASN A 237 -10.33 6.07 -6.83
C ASN A 237 -9.19 6.88 -6.19
N ASN A 238 -8.08 6.97 -6.89
CA ASN A 238 -6.91 7.76 -6.52
C ASN A 238 -6.06 8.03 -7.77
N LYS A 239 -5.68 9.30 -7.97
CA LYS A 239 -4.85 9.72 -9.12
C LYS A 239 -3.52 8.98 -9.23
N ASN A 240 -2.95 8.54 -8.10
CA ASN A 240 -1.67 7.82 -8.08
C ASN A 240 -1.79 6.36 -8.55
N ILE A 241 -3.01 5.80 -8.56
CA ILE A 241 -3.27 4.40 -8.92
C ILE A 241 -3.68 4.27 -10.39
N ILE A 242 -4.14 5.35 -11.03
CA ILE A 242 -4.63 5.33 -12.42
C ILE A 242 -3.60 4.69 -13.36
N LEU A 243 -2.32 5.07 -13.24
CA LEU A 243 -1.28 4.54 -14.13
C LEU A 243 -1.07 3.03 -13.93
N ALA A 244 -1.12 2.54 -12.69
CA ALA A 244 -1.03 1.11 -12.39
C ALA A 244 -2.24 0.35 -12.96
N ALA A 245 -3.45 0.92 -12.84
CA ALA A 245 -4.66 0.36 -13.43
C ALA A 245 -4.60 0.30 -14.97
N GLU A 246 -4.08 1.35 -15.61
CA GLU A 246 -3.88 1.36 -17.07
C GLU A 246 -2.85 0.33 -17.55
N GLN A 247 -1.84 0.03 -16.74
CA GLN A 247 -0.87 -1.04 -17.04
C GLN A 247 -1.53 -2.43 -17.05
N VAL A 248 -2.57 -2.68 -16.23
CA VAL A 248 -3.32 -3.95 -16.25
C VAL A 248 -3.89 -4.24 -17.63
N CYS A 249 -4.43 -3.22 -18.32
CA CYS A 249 -4.96 -3.36 -19.67
C CYS A 249 -3.88 -3.84 -20.67
N SER A 250 -2.63 -3.43 -20.45
CA SER A 250 -1.50 -3.84 -21.31
C SER A 250 -0.96 -5.23 -20.98
N ILE A 251 -1.19 -5.72 -19.75
CA ILE A 251 -0.77 -7.05 -19.31
C ILE A 251 -1.81 -8.10 -19.71
N LEU A 252 -3.10 -7.78 -19.57
CA LEU A 252 -4.22 -8.68 -19.85
C LEU A 252 -4.91 -8.30 -21.18
N GLU A 253 -4.15 -8.29 -22.29
CA GLU A 253 -4.61 -7.84 -23.62
C GLU A 253 -5.83 -8.61 -24.15
N GLU A 254 -6.04 -9.86 -23.73
CA GLU A 254 -7.17 -10.70 -24.19
C GLU A 254 -8.46 -10.41 -23.42
N GLN A 255 -8.41 -9.77 -22.25
CA GLN A 255 -9.56 -9.41 -21.43
C GLN A 255 -9.98 -7.97 -21.74
N PRO A 256 -11.23 -7.72 -22.16
CA PRO A 256 -11.74 -6.36 -22.29
C PRO A 256 -11.81 -5.66 -20.93
N ILE A 257 -10.96 -4.64 -20.74
CA ILE A 257 -10.86 -3.87 -19.51
C ILE A 257 -10.96 -2.39 -19.83
N THR A 258 -11.77 -1.67 -19.05
CA THR A 258 -11.86 -0.21 -19.08
C THR A 258 -11.48 0.37 -17.72
N VAL A 259 -10.52 1.28 -17.69
CA VAL A 259 -10.19 2.05 -16.49
C VAL A 259 -11.03 3.32 -16.45
N LEU A 260 -11.93 3.41 -15.48
CA LEU A 260 -12.65 4.64 -15.18
C LEU A 260 -11.73 5.51 -14.31
N ARG A 261 -11.26 6.64 -14.84
CA ARG A 261 -10.20 7.45 -14.21
C ARG A 261 -10.73 8.23 -12.98
N SER A 262 -11.40 7.53 -12.06
CA SER A 262 -11.80 8.09 -10.76
C SER A 262 -10.58 8.48 -9.94
N THR A 263 -10.59 9.69 -9.39
CA THR A 263 -9.49 10.23 -8.59
C THR A 263 -9.79 10.25 -7.09
N THR A 264 -11.06 10.04 -6.75
CA THR A 264 -11.56 10.00 -5.37
C THR A 264 -12.54 8.84 -5.18
N ILE A 265 -12.71 8.41 -3.93
CA ILE A 265 -13.66 7.35 -3.57
C ILE A 265 -15.10 7.75 -3.89
N PRO A 266 -15.58 8.96 -3.55
CA PRO A 266 -16.93 9.41 -3.94
C PRO A 266 -17.18 9.31 -5.43
N GLN A 267 -16.23 9.71 -6.28
CA GLN A 267 -16.34 9.55 -7.73
C GLN A 267 -16.58 8.08 -8.12
N GLY A 268 -15.82 7.15 -7.53
CA GLY A 268 -16.00 5.72 -7.80
C GLY A 268 -17.37 5.21 -7.39
N ILE A 269 -17.91 5.67 -6.28
CA ILE A 269 -19.26 5.33 -5.80
C ILE A 269 -20.31 5.83 -6.79
N SER A 270 -20.26 7.11 -7.17
CA SER A 270 -21.18 7.71 -8.12
C SER A 270 -21.11 7.02 -9.50
N ALA A 271 -19.90 6.64 -9.94
CA ALA A 271 -19.76 5.88 -11.18
C ALA A 271 -20.48 4.52 -11.13
N LEU A 272 -20.36 3.76 -10.03
CA LEU A 272 -21.10 2.49 -9.90
C LEU A 272 -22.61 2.68 -9.84
N ILE A 273 -23.10 3.76 -9.22
CA ILE A 273 -24.53 4.10 -9.19
C ILE A 273 -25.06 4.41 -10.61
N ALA A 274 -24.22 5.03 -11.45
CA ALA A 274 -24.57 5.36 -12.83
C ALA A 274 -24.54 4.17 -13.79
N PHE A 275 -24.00 3.01 -13.38
CA PHE A 275 -23.93 1.80 -14.19
C PHE A 275 -25.33 1.25 -14.52
N GLN A 276 -25.52 0.78 -15.75
CA GLN A 276 -26.75 0.17 -16.24
C GLN A 276 -26.44 -1.21 -16.87
N GLU A 277 -26.99 -2.26 -16.27
CA GLU A 277 -26.72 -3.64 -16.67
C GLU A 277 -27.12 -3.95 -18.14
N GLU A 278 -28.15 -3.28 -18.64
CA GLU A 278 -28.67 -3.51 -20.00
C GLU A 278 -27.96 -2.65 -21.07
N ALA A 279 -27.10 -1.70 -20.68
CA ALA A 279 -26.40 -0.82 -21.60
C ALA A 279 -25.12 -1.48 -22.15
N SER A 280 -24.66 -1.03 -23.31
CA SER A 280 -23.39 -1.51 -23.90
C SER A 280 -22.18 -1.04 -23.06
N PRO A 281 -21.01 -1.70 -23.22
CA PRO A 281 -19.79 -1.24 -22.54
C PRO A 281 -19.42 0.22 -22.86
N GLU A 282 -19.65 0.66 -24.08
CA GLU A 282 -19.39 2.04 -24.53
C GLU A 282 -20.33 3.04 -23.85
N GLU A 283 -21.63 2.74 -23.80
CA GLU A 283 -22.64 3.58 -23.15
C GLU A 283 -22.40 3.63 -21.64
N ASN A 284 -22.07 2.50 -21.01
CA ASN A 284 -21.71 2.47 -19.60
C ASN A 284 -20.44 3.27 -19.30
N THR A 285 -19.42 3.16 -20.16
CA THR A 285 -18.20 3.96 -20.01
C THR A 285 -18.50 5.45 -20.09
N GLU A 286 -19.38 5.88 -20.98
CA GLU A 286 -19.78 7.28 -21.12
C GLU A 286 -20.58 7.74 -19.89
N ASN A 287 -21.64 7.03 -19.49
CA ASN A 287 -22.48 7.36 -18.35
C ASN A 287 -21.68 7.42 -17.04
N MET A 288 -20.87 6.42 -16.78
CA MET A 288 -20.02 6.36 -15.58
C MET A 288 -18.95 7.49 -15.59
N THR A 289 -18.37 7.80 -16.76
CA THR A 289 -17.41 8.90 -16.89
C THR A 289 -18.07 10.27 -16.71
N GLU A 290 -19.29 10.46 -17.15
CA GLU A 290 -20.05 11.70 -16.90
C GLU A 290 -20.39 11.84 -15.42
N SER A 291 -20.80 10.77 -14.76
CA SER A 291 -21.05 10.75 -13.33
C SER A 291 -19.80 11.13 -12.51
N LEU A 292 -18.61 10.60 -12.86
CA LEU A 292 -17.35 11.01 -12.23
C LEU A 292 -17.15 12.54 -12.24
N LYS A 293 -17.55 13.21 -13.31
CA LYS A 293 -17.35 14.67 -13.49
C LYS A 293 -18.39 15.50 -12.76
N ALA A 294 -19.56 14.92 -12.46
CA ALA A 294 -20.64 15.61 -11.76
C ALA A 294 -20.35 15.72 -10.25
N VAL A 295 -19.50 14.83 -9.71
CA VAL A 295 -19.17 14.80 -8.29
C VAL A 295 -18.10 15.83 -7.95
N SER A 296 -18.39 16.70 -6.99
CA SER A 296 -17.39 17.51 -6.29
C SER A 296 -16.98 16.79 -5.03
N SER A 297 -15.69 16.42 -4.91
CA SER A 297 -15.18 15.67 -3.77
C SER A 297 -14.52 16.56 -2.73
N GLY A 298 -14.64 16.18 -1.46
CA GLY A 298 -13.97 16.79 -0.32
C GLY A 298 -13.31 15.74 0.57
N GLU A 299 -12.15 16.09 1.12
CA GLU A 299 -11.39 15.26 2.06
C GLU A 299 -11.00 16.08 3.28
N ILE A 300 -11.38 15.65 4.48
CA ILE A 300 -11.02 16.33 5.73
C ILE A 300 -9.96 15.54 6.47
N THR A 301 -8.82 16.18 6.69
CA THR A 301 -7.67 15.60 7.41
C THR A 301 -7.01 16.64 8.31
N TYR A 302 -5.86 16.35 8.86
CA TYR A 302 -5.09 17.28 9.69
C TYR A 302 -3.69 17.52 9.14
N ALA A 303 -3.15 18.69 9.43
CA ALA A 303 -1.78 19.04 9.11
C ALA A 303 -0.79 18.34 10.05
N VAL A 304 0.11 17.51 9.51
CA VAL A 304 1.13 16.79 10.30
C VAL A 304 2.34 17.66 10.66
N ARG A 305 2.49 18.83 10.03
CA ARG A 305 3.60 19.78 10.25
C ARG A 305 3.20 21.18 9.82
N ASP A 306 3.95 22.17 10.32
CA ASP A 306 3.82 23.54 9.84
C ASP A 306 4.25 23.64 8.36
N THR A 307 3.46 24.34 7.57
CA THR A 307 3.70 24.52 6.13
C THR A 307 2.99 25.78 5.63
N THR A 308 3.24 26.14 4.37
CA THR A 308 2.48 27.20 3.68
C THR A 308 1.95 26.61 2.39
N ILE A 309 0.64 26.66 2.18
CA ILE A 309 -0.03 26.21 0.96
C ILE A 309 -0.81 27.40 0.40
N ASP A 310 -0.60 27.75 -0.87
CA ASP A 310 -1.25 28.87 -1.57
C ASP A 310 -1.17 30.22 -0.82
N GLY A 311 -0.05 30.45 -0.11
CA GLY A 311 0.18 31.67 0.67
C GLY A 311 -0.52 31.71 2.04
N ARG A 312 -1.21 30.64 2.45
CA ARG A 312 -1.84 30.46 3.76
C ARG A 312 -0.91 29.71 4.68
N GLU A 313 -0.61 30.27 5.85
CA GLU A 313 0.16 29.59 6.90
C GLU A 313 -0.71 28.50 7.55
N ILE A 314 -0.18 27.31 7.67
CA ILE A 314 -0.83 26.11 8.23
C ILE A 314 0.07 25.60 9.34
N HIS A 315 -0.52 25.38 10.51
CA HIS A 315 0.19 24.83 11.66
C HIS A 315 -0.13 23.36 11.87
N SER A 316 0.81 22.63 12.45
CA SER A 316 0.59 21.22 12.82
C SER A 316 -0.66 21.09 13.71
N GLY A 317 -1.55 20.19 13.33
CA GLY A 317 -2.85 19.95 13.97
C GLY A 317 -4.01 20.79 13.42
N ASP A 318 -3.77 21.71 12.48
CA ASP A 318 -4.88 22.39 11.79
C ASP A 318 -5.68 21.39 10.96
N ILE A 319 -6.98 21.59 10.91
CA ILE A 319 -7.90 20.80 10.08
C ILE A 319 -7.86 21.33 8.67
N LEU A 320 -7.55 20.46 7.73
CA LEU A 320 -7.48 20.75 6.30
C LEU A 320 -8.69 20.17 5.59
N PHE A 321 -9.35 20.98 4.79
CA PHE A 321 -10.36 20.53 3.84
C PHE A 321 -9.77 20.64 2.43
N LEU A 322 -9.55 19.49 1.81
CA LEU A 322 -9.03 19.35 0.45
C LEU A 322 -10.18 19.09 -0.50
N GLY A 323 -10.26 19.81 -1.59
CA GLY A 323 -11.19 19.56 -2.70
C GLY A 323 -10.44 18.98 -3.90
N ASP A 324 -11.15 18.77 -5.01
CA ASP A 324 -10.58 18.20 -6.25
C ASP A 324 -9.35 18.97 -6.77
N ASN A 325 -9.32 20.29 -6.58
CA ASN A 325 -8.30 21.19 -7.09
C ASN A 325 -7.31 21.70 -6.01
N GLY A 326 -7.35 21.16 -4.79
CA GLY A 326 -6.43 21.52 -3.74
C GLY A 326 -7.10 22.00 -2.45
N LEU A 327 -6.41 22.80 -1.64
CA LEU A 327 -6.86 23.24 -0.33
C LEU A 327 -8.03 24.25 -0.43
N LEU A 328 -9.19 23.89 0.12
CA LEU A 328 -10.36 24.77 0.22
C LEU A 328 -10.39 25.56 1.53
N SER A 329 -10.04 24.92 2.66
CA SER A 329 -9.94 25.58 3.96
C SER A 329 -8.88 24.96 4.87
N ALA A 330 -8.41 25.75 5.84
CA ALA A 330 -7.51 25.30 6.91
C ALA A 330 -7.94 26.01 8.20
N GLU A 331 -8.48 25.25 9.15
CA GLU A 331 -9.15 25.77 10.33
C GLU A 331 -8.74 25.00 11.60
N LYS A 332 -9.21 25.45 12.75
CA LYS A 332 -8.88 24.80 14.05
C LYS A 332 -9.82 23.66 14.41
N ASP A 333 -10.96 23.58 13.77
CA ASP A 333 -11.97 22.55 14.00
C ASP A 333 -12.69 22.17 12.69
N ILE A 334 -13.28 20.98 12.69
CA ILE A 334 -13.91 20.38 11.50
C ILE A 334 -15.11 21.20 11.01
N LEU A 335 -15.96 21.67 11.93
CA LEU A 335 -17.17 22.41 11.56
C LEU A 335 -16.82 23.74 10.86
N SER A 336 -15.83 24.47 11.40
CA SER A 336 -15.32 25.69 10.77
C SER A 336 -14.72 25.41 9.39
N ALA A 337 -13.96 24.31 9.25
CA ALA A 337 -13.40 23.90 7.97
C ALA A 337 -14.49 23.59 6.93
N VAL A 338 -15.53 22.87 7.32
CA VAL A 338 -16.67 22.58 6.44
C VAL A 338 -17.43 23.84 6.04
N ARG A 339 -17.72 24.73 7.00
CA ARG A 339 -18.43 26.01 6.73
C ARG A 339 -17.70 26.89 5.73
N GLU A 340 -16.37 26.93 5.79
CA GLU A 340 -15.57 27.70 4.82
C GLU A 340 -15.45 26.98 3.47
N ALA A 341 -15.33 25.65 3.45
CA ALA A 341 -15.05 24.88 2.24
C ALA A 341 -16.28 24.53 1.42
N LEU A 342 -17.40 24.18 2.06
CA LEU A 342 -18.61 23.67 1.38
C LEU A 342 -19.12 24.62 0.29
N PRO A 343 -19.21 25.96 0.49
CA PRO A 343 -19.60 26.89 -0.58
C PRO A 343 -18.61 26.95 -1.76
N LYS A 344 -17.38 26.46 -1.58
CA LYS A 344 -16.34 26.43 -2.62
C LYS A 344 -16.32 25.11 -3.40
N MET A 345 -17.03 24.09 -2.93
CA MET A 345 -17.19 22.83 -3.66
C MET A 345 -18.09 22.98 -4.89
N GLY A 346 -18.96 23.96 -4.90
CA GLY A 346 -19.89 24.23 -6.02
C GLY A 346 -21.36 24.17 -5.59
N GLU A 347 -22.24 23.96 -6.55
CA GLU A 347 -23.67 23.76 -6.33
C GLU A 347 -23.99 22.27 -6.36
N GLY A 348 -24.88 21.81 -5.48
CA GLY A 348 -25.35 20.43 -5.39
C GLY A 348 -26.55 20.33 -4.47
N GLU A 349 -27.30 19.26 -4.59
CA GLU A 349 -28.52 19.00 -3.82
C GLU A 349 -28.28 17.91 -2.74
N ILE A 350 -27.33 17.00 -2.99
CA ILE A 350 -27.02 15.86 -2.10
C ILE A 350 -25.58 15.98 -1.60
N LEU A 351 -25.42 15.94 -0.28
CA LEU A 351 -24.11 15.89 0.38
C LEU A 351 -23.95 14.56 1.11
N SER A 352 -23.12 13.67 0.58
CA SER A 352 -22.78 12.43 1.27
C SER A 352 -21.51 12.59 2.08
N LEU A 353 -21.54 12.14 3.34
CA LEU A 353 -20.40 12.13 4.27
C LEU A 353 -20.06 10.68 4.65
N TYR A 354 -18.78 10.34 4.53
CA TYR A 354 -18.22 9.06 4.97
C TYR A 354 -17.23 9.32 6.10
N TYR A 355 -17.56 8.97 7.34
CA TYR A 355 -16.67 9.21 8.48
C TYR A 355 -15.63 8.09 8.64
N GLY A 356 -14.39 8.48 9.03
CA GLY A 356 -13.26 7.59 9.19
C GLY A 356 -13.21 6.89 10.56
N GLU A 357 -12.22 6.02 10.74
CA GLU A 357 -12.02 5.21 11.95
C GLU A 357 -11.81 6.03 13.23
N ASP A 358 -11.21 7.23 13.10
CA ASP A 358 -10.94 8.13 14.22
C ASP A 358 -12.16 9.00 14.63
N VAL A 359 -13.32 8.86 13.96
CA VAL A 359 -14.53 9.63 14.22
C VAL A 359 -15.61 8.75 14.83
N LYS A 360 -16.17 9.19 15.94
CA LYS A 360 -17.32 8.51 16.54
C LYS A 360 -18.62 8.85 15.82
N ALA A 361 -19.54 7.89 15.74
CA ALA A 361 -20.83 8.08 15.09
C ALA A 361 -21.61 9.29 15.66
N GLU A 362 -21.57 9.47 16.99
CA GLU A 362 -22.25 10.59 17.64
C GLU A 362 -21.68 11.96 17.22
N ASP A 363 -20.34 12.04 17.04
CA ASP A 363 -19.68 13.28 16.58
C ASP A 363 -20.00 13.55 15.12
N ALA A 364 -20.10 12.50 14.29
CA ALA A 364 -20.50 12.62 12.89
C ALA A 364 -21.97 13.07 12.73
N GLU A 365 -22.89 12.49 13.52
CA GLU A 365 -24.30 12.91 13.55
C GLU A 365 -24.45 14.39 14.01
N ALA A 366 -23.64 14.81 15.00
CA ALA A 366 -23.62 16.18 15.46
C ALA A 366 -23.13 17.13 14.36
N LEU A 367 -22.09 16.76 13.61
CA LEU A 367 -21.60 17.53 12.48
C LEU A 367 -22.67 17.68 11.39
N VAL A 368 -23.33 16.60 11.00
CA VAL A 368 -24.43 16.60 10.03
C VAL A 368 -25.54 17.54 10.49
N SER A 369 -25.91 17.49 11.78
CA SER A 369 -26.96 18.35 12.32
C SER A 369 -26.60 19.83 12.23
N GLU A 370 -25.34 20.22 12.39
CA GLU A 370 -24.87 21.59 12.25
C GLU A 370 -24.84 22.03 10.76
N ILE A 371 -24.34 21.15 9.87
CA ILE A 371 -24.34 21.43 8.42
C ILE A 371 -25.78 21.61 7.90
N GLN A 372 -26.73 20.77 8.32
CA GLN A 372 -28.11 20.83 7.93
C GLN A 372 -28.82 22.14 8.38
N LYS A 373 -28.45 22.67 9.56
CA LYS A 373 -28.97 23.97 10.04
C LYS A 373 -28.49 25.12 9.15
N ASP A 374 -27.21 25.05 8.72
CA ASP A 374 -26.63 26.10 7.89
C ASP A 374 -27.08 25.98 6.42
N ASN A 375 -27.46 24.77 5.96
CA ASN A 375 -27.81 24.44 4.59
C ASN A 375 -29.12 23.61 4.56
N PRO A 376 -30.28 24.22 4.85
CA PRO A 376 -31.55 23.50 4.99
C PRO A 376 -32.07 22.85 3.69
N GLU A 377 -31.58 23.29 2.54
CA GLU A 377 -31.94 22.77 1.21
C GLU A 377 -31.15 21.52 0.81
N LEU A 378 -30.00 21.24 1.49
CA LEU A 378 -29.17 20.08 1.20
C LEU A 378 -29.78 18.80 1.79
N GLU A 379 -29.89 17.76 0.97
CA GLU A 379 -30.09 16.41 1.48
C GLU A 379 -28.73 15.84 1.94
N ILE A 380 -28.65 15.41 3.22
CA ILE A 380 -27.38 14.97 3.80
C ILE A 380 -27.44 13.48 4.15
N GLU A 381 -26.56 12.71 3.57
CA GLU A 381 -26.36 11.30 3.85
C GLU A 381 -25.11 11.09 4.70
N LEU A 382 -25.19 10.24 5.73
CA LEU A 382 -24.06 9.90 6.59
C LEU A 382 -23.83 8.39 6.60
N GLN A 383 -22.61 7.98 6.30
CA GLN A 383 -22.22 6.58 6.28
C GLN A 383 -20.90 6.36 7.02
N ASN A 384 -20.74 5.19 7.60
CA ASN A 384 -19.45 4.78 8.17
C ASN A 384 -18.53 4.30 7.05
N GLY A 385 -17.47 5.05 6.76
CA GLY A 385 -16.45 4.65 5.79
C GLY A 385 -15.34 3.81 6.39
N GLY A 386 -14.99 4.05 7.67
CA GLY A 386 -13.92 3.37 8.38
C GLY A 386 -12.53 3.60 7.78
N GLN A 387 -12.37 4.63 6.94
CA GLN A 387 -11.08 4.98 6.34
C GLN A 387 -10.13 5.59 7.37
N ALA A 388 -8.85 5.24 7.25
CA ALA A 388 -7.76 5.88 7.99
C ALA A 388 -7.36 7.22 7.38
N VAL A 389 -6.67 8.08 8.13
CA VAL A 389 -6.09 9.37 7.71
C VAL A 389 -7.12 10.49 7.52
N TYR A 390 -8.26 10.18 6.92
CA TYR A 390 -9.30 11.17 6.69
C TYR A 390 -10.41 11.06 7.73
N TYR A 391 -10.69 12.14 8.45
CA TYR A 391 -11.85 12.22 9.34
C TYR A 391 -13.15 12.05 8.57
N TYR A 392 -13.23 12.69 7.40
CA TYR A 392 -14.40 12.58 6.52
C TYR A 392 -13.96 12.61 5.05
N LEU A 393 -14.64 11.82 4.24
CA LEU A 393 -14.73 12.01 2.80
C LEU A 393 -16.13 12.55 2.49
N LEU A 394 -16.21 13.45 1.51
CA LEU A 394 -17.46 14.09 1.13
C LEU A 394 -17.66 14.01 -0.38
N SER A 395 -18.91 13.87 -0.81
CA SER A 395 -19.33 14.19 -2.18
C SER A 395 -20.48 15.19 -2.14
N LEU A 396 -20.45 16.14 -3.06
CA LEU A 396 -21.51 17.05 -3.34
C LEU A 396 -21.95 16.84 -4.80
N GLU A 397 -23.24 16.49 -4.99
CA GLU A 397 -23.86 16.15 -6.27
C GLU A 397 -25.12 16.98 -6.53
#